data_e09aff28d4501f8695e429117c35cef6
#
_entry.id   e09aff28d4501f8695e429117c35cef6
#
_cell.length_a   1.000
_cell.length_b   1.000
_cell.length_c   1.000
_cell.angle_alpha   90.00
_cell.angle_beta   90.00
_cell.angle_gamma   90.00
#
_symmetry.space_group_name_H-M   'P 1'
#
loop_
_entity.id
_entity.type
_entity.pdbx_description
1 polymer ?
#
loop_
_entity_poly.entity_id
_entity_poly.type
_entity_poly.pdbx_seq_one_letter_code
_entity_poly.pdbx_strand_id
1 'polypeptide(L)'
;MPSKDITYKTRNNETFTGYLTEPDGDRKVPGILLITAIFGIDDEMRELSDAWAADGFIVSVPDIFWRTIPGPTADIEKAFERYNAFDA
;
A
#
# COMPACT_ATOMS: atom_id res chain seq x y z
N MET A 1 -5.44 11.88 -11.04
CA MET A 1 -5.01 10.52 -11.41
C MET A 1 -5.89 9.51 -10.69
N PRO A 2 -6.31 8.44 -11.37
CA PRO A 2 -7.15 7.48 -10.72
C PRO A 2 -6.38 6.71 -9.64
N SER A 3 -6.89 6.78 -8.44
CA SER A 3 -6.36 6.04 -7.30
C SER A 3 -7.51 5.38 -6.55
N LYS A 4 -7.27 4.23 -5.98
CA LYS A 4 -8.31 3.45 -5.32
C LYS A 4 -7.73 2.46 -4.33
N ASP A 5 -8.53 2.09 -3.35
CA ASP A 5 -8.23 0.94 -2.51
C ASP A 5 -8.59 -0.33 -3.30
N ILE A 6 -7.70 -1.32 -3.25
CA ILE A 6 -7.90 -2.58 -3.94
C ILE A 6 -7.76 -3.74 -2.97
N THR A 7 -8.26 -4.91 -3.38
CA THR A 7 -8.15 -6.13 -2.60
C THR A 7 -7.30 -7.13 -3.35
N TYR A 8 -6.28 -7.64 -2.69
CA TYR A 8 -5.44 -8.71 -3.21
C TYR A 8 -5.89 -10.06 -2.65
N LYS A 9 -5.62 -11.12 -3.38
CA LYS A 9 -5.94 -12.48 -2.97
C LYS A 9 -4.67 -13.31 -2.91
N THR A 10 -4.46 -14.03 -1.82
CA THR A 10 -3.32 -14.91 -1.66
C THR A 10 -3.59 -16.30 -2.26
N ARG A 11 -2.57 -17.14 -2.32
CA ARG A 11 -2.72 -18.54 -2.75
C ARG A 11 -3.71 -19.32 -1.90
N ASN A 12 -3.83 -18.96 -0.62
CA ASN A 12 -4.69 -19.66 0.33
C ASN A 12 -6.10 -19.05 0.37
N ASN A 13 -6.48 -18.24 -0.62
CA ASN A 13 -7.77 -17.54 -0.67
C ASN A 13 -7.98 -16.51 0.44
N GLU A 14 -6.92 -16.11 1.12
CA GLU A 14 -6.98 -14.99 2.04
C GLU A 14 -6.93 -13.68 1.26
N THR A 15 -7.56 -12.63 1.80
CA THR A 15 -7.58 -11.32 1.15
C THR A 15 -6.94 -10.27 2.03
N PHE A 16 -6.34 -9.27 1.39
CA PHE A 16 -5.81 -8.11 2.07
C PHE A 16 -5.95 -6.89 1.18
N THR A 17 -5.84 -5.71 1.76
CA THR A 17 -6.06 -4.46 1.03
C THR A 17 -4.75 -3.77 0.67
N GLY A 18 -4.84 -2.87 -0.27
CA GLY A 18 -3.74 -2.01 -0.67
C GLY A 18 -4.26 -0.80 -1.41
N TYR A 19 -3.37 0.07 -1.78
CA TYR A 19 -3.66 1.28 -2.52
C TYR A 19 -3.01 1.22 -3.90
N LEU A 20 -3.79 1.50 -4.92
CA LEU A 20 -3.32 1.48 -6.31
C LEU A 20 -3.53 2.85 -6.95
N THR A 21 -2.49 3.42 -7.52
CA THR A 21 -2.59 4.64 -8.30
C THR A 21 -2.07 4.38 -9.70
N GLU A 22 -2.84 4.75 -10.71
CA GLU A 22 -2.49 4.60 -12.11
C GLU A 22 -2.39 5.97 -12.77
N PRO A 23 -1.44 6.16 -13.70
CA PRO A 23 -1.42 7.40 -14.49
C PRO A 23 -2.57 7.41 -15.48
N ASP A 24 -2.93 8.59 -15.96
CA ASP A 24 -3.92 8.74 -17.00
C ASP A 24 -3.41 8.18 -18.33
N GLY A 25 -4.32 7.62 -19.14
CA GLY A 25 -4.02 7.11 -20.47
C GLY A 25 -3.96 5.60 -20.54
N ASP A 26 -3.78 5.08 -21.76
CA ASP A 26 -3.82 3.65 -22.06
C ASP A 26 -2.45 3.04 -22.31
N ARG A 27 -1.38 3.79 -22.10
CA ARG A 27 -0.03 3.30 -22.36
C ARG A 27 0.40 2.30 -21.31
N LYS A 28 1.19 1.32 -21.72
CA LYS A 28 1.91 0.48 -20.78
C LYS A 28 3.01 1.30 -20.14
N VAL A 29 3.08 1.27 -18.80
CA VAL A 29 4.05 2.03 -18.03
C VAL A 29 4.70 1.12 -17.00
N PRO A 30 5.90 1.45 -16.53
CA PRO A 30 6.54 0.66 -15.49
C PRO A 30 5.76 0.73 -14.18
N GLY A 31 5.84 -0.34 -13.42
CA GLY A 31 5.20 -0.46 -12.12
C GLY A 31 6.19 -0.25 -10.97
N ILE A 32 5.68 0.29 -9.87
CA ILE A 32 6.42 0.43 -8.62
C ILE A 32 5.65 -0.28 -7.53
N LEU A 33 6.33 -1.15 -6.79
CA LEU A 33 5.81 -1.72 -5.55
C LEU A 33 6.38 -0.91 -4.39
N LEU A 34 5.51 -0.19 -3.70
CA LEU A 34 5.93 0.70 -2.62
C LEU A 34 5.60 0.05 -1.27
N ILE A 35 6.62 -0.18 -0.47
CA ILE A 35 6.47 -0.82 0.83
C ILE A 35 6.33 0.24 1.90
N THR A 36 5.34 0.08 2.76
CA THR A 36 5.04 1.04 3.81
C THR A 36 6.03 0.97 4.97
N ALA A 37 6.11 2.07 5.73
CA ALA A 37 6.73 2.08 7.05
C ALA A 37 5.75 1.49 8.09
N ILE A 38 6.13 1.55 9.37
CA ILE A 38 5.35 0.92 10.45
C ILE A 38 3.95 1.53 10.63
N PHE A 39 3.72 2.73 10.10
CA PHE A 39 2.42 3.40 10.16
C PHE A 39 1.42 2.91 9.11
N GLY A 40 1.84 2.01 8.22
CA GLY A 40 0.98 1.45 7.19
C GLY A 40 0.69 2.40 6.05
N ILE A 41 -0.44 2.18 5.37
CA ILE A 41 -0.86 3.02 4.24
C ILE A 41 -1.60 4.24 4.80
N ASP A 42 -0.83 5.21 5.25
CA ASP A 42 -1.34 6.48 5.75
C ASP A 42 -1.42 7.53 4.63
N ASP A 43 -1.78 8.75 4.99
CA ASP A 43 -1.93 9.82 4.00
C ASP A 43 -0.61 10.16 3.30
N GLU A 44 0.51 10.07 4.01
CA GLU A 44 1.83 10.31 3.41
C GLU A 44 2.15 9.27 2.33
N MET A 45 1.83 8.00 2.58
CA MET A 45 2.04 6.94 1.60
C MET A 45 1.14 7.13 0.38
N ARG A 46 -0.09 7.58 0.58
CA ARG A 46 -1.02 7.87 -0.52
C ARG A 46 -0.53 9.05 -1.36
N GLU A 47 -0.06 10.11 -0.71
CA GLU A 47 0.51 11.26 -1.41
C GLU A 47 1.76 10.88 -2.20
N LEU A 48 2.63 10.07 -1.62
CA LEU A 48 3.84 9.60 -2.29
C LEU A 48 3.50 8.74 -3.51
N SER A 49 2.52 7.85 -3.39
CA SER A 49 2.04 7.02 -4.49
C SER A 49 1.50 7.88 -5.62
N ASP A 50 0.70 8.88 -5.29
CA ASP A 50 0.11 9.78 -6.28
C ASP A 50 1.19 10.61 -6.99
N ALA A 51 2.23 11.03 -6.27
CA ALA A 51 3.35 11.77 -6.84
C ALA A 51 4.11 10.91 -7.87
N TRP A 52 4.40 9.65 -7.55
CA TRP A 52 5.04 8.74 -8.50
C TRP A 52 4.17 8.46 -9.72
N ALA A 53 2.85 8.31 -9.51
CA ALA A 53 1.93 8.11 -10.63
C ALA A 53 1.86 9.35 -11.53
N ALA A 54 2.01 10.55 -10.97
CA ALA A 54 2.10 11.77 -11.75
C ALA A 54 3.30 11.77 -12.69
N ASP A 55 4.37 11.05 -12.33
CA ASP A 55 5.56 10.89 -13.17
C ASP A 55 5.44 9.73 -14.17
N GLY A 56 4.29 9.08 -14.25
CA GLY A 56 4.01 8.07 -15.26
C GLY A 56 4.16 6.62 -14.82
N PHE A 57 4.13 6.34 -13.52
CA PHE A 57 4.24 4.97 -13.00
C PHE A 57 2.89 4.46 -12.50
N ILE A 58 2.69 3.13 -12.58
CA ILE A 58 1.63 2.48 -11.81
C ILE A 58 2.22 2.14 -10.45
N VAL A 59 1.56 2.56 -9.38
CA VAL A 59 2.07 2.37 -8.02
C VAL A 59 1.11 1.51 -7.22
N SER A 60 1.62 0.39 -6.70
CA SER A 60 0.86 -0.51 -5.83
C SER A 60 1.47 -0.47 -4.43
N VAL A 61 0.63 -0.24 -3.42
CA VAL A 61 1.05 -0.17 -2.02
C VAL A 61 0.24 -1.20 -1.23
N PRO A 62 0.77 -2.42 -1.04
CA PRO A 62 0.04 -3.42 -0.26
C PRO A 62 0.12 -3.12 1.24
N ASP A 63 -0.91 -3.51 1.98
CA ASP A 63 -0.89 -3.46 3.43
C ASP A 63 -0.10 -4.67 3.95
N ILE A 64 1.17 -4.48 4.26
CA ILE A 64 2.06 -5.57 4.68
C ILE A 64 1.76 -6.06 6.10
N PHE A 65 0.92 -5.35 6.86
CA PHE A 65 0.54 -5.72 8.23
C PHE A 65 -0.85 -6.37 8.32
N TRP A 66 -1.39 -6.80 7.20
CA TRP A 66 -2.77 -7.29 7.13
C TRP A 66 -3.05 -8.51 8.03
N ARG A 67 -2.04 -9.32 8.33
CA ARG A 67 -2.20 -10.51 9.17
C ARG A 67 -2.19 -10.21 10.66
N THR A 68 -1.71 -9.04 11.03
CA THR A 68 -1.58 -8.64 12.43
C THR A 68 -2.54 -7.50 12.74
N ILE A 69 -2.09 -6.26 12.56
CA ILE A 69 -2.91 -5.07 12.77
C ILE A 69 -3.02 -4.34 11.43
N PRO A 70 -4.07 -4.61 10.62
CA PRO A 70 -4.19 -3.99 9.30
C PRO A 70 -4.58 -2.52 9.40
N GLY A 71 -4.34 -1.81 8.30
CA GLY A 71 -4.72 -0.42 8.14
C GLY A 71 -3.69 0.56 8.62
N PRO A 72 -3.92 1.86 8.39
CA PRO A 72 -3.03 2.90 8.86
C PRO A 72 -3.17 3.14 10.36
N THR A 73 -2.10 3.59 11.00
CA THR A 73 -2.17 4.01 12.40
C THR A 73 -1.23 5.18 12.65
N ALA A 74 -1.68 6.13 13.44
CA ALA A 74 -0.85 7.21 13.95
C ALA A 74 -0.35 6.92 15.38
N ASP A 75 -0.80 5.82 15.97
CA ASP A 75 -0.41 5.40 17.32
C ASP A 75 0.93 4.66 17.24
N ILE A 76 1.97 5.26 17.81
CA ILE A 76 3.32 4.71 17.73
C ILE A 76 3.45 3.38 18.50
N GLU A 77 2.69 3.20 19.57
CA GLU A 77 2.70 1.92 20.31
C GLU A 77 2.13 0.80 19.46
N LYS A 78 1.01 1.03 18.78
CA LYS A 78 0.42 0.06 17.85
C LYS A 78 1.33 -0.20 16.67
N ALA A 79 2.00 0.82 16.16
CA ALA A 79 2.93 0.67 15.05
C ALA A 79 4.09 -0.24 15.43
N PHE A 80 4.67 -0.07 16.60
CA PHE A 80 5.73 -0.96 17.07
C PHE A 80 5.22 -2.36 17.38
N GLU A 81 4.01 -2.48 17.93
CA GLU A 81 3.39 -3.77 18.19
C GLU A 81 3.28 -4.61 16.92
N ARG A 82 2.75 -4.03 15.85
CA ARG A 82 2.63 -4.76 14.58
C ARG A 82 3.98 -4.99 13.90
N TYR A 83 4.93 -4.09 14.06
CA TYR A 83 6.28 -4.29 13.57
C TYR A 83 6.93 -5.51 14.23
N ASN A 84 6.78 -5.63 15.54
CA ASN A 84 7.33 -6.77 16.29
C ASN A 84 6.62 -8.08 15.98
N ALA A 85 5.35 -8.02 15.57
CA ALA A 85 4.57 -9.20 15.19
C ALA A 85 4.72 -9.57 13.71
N PHE A 86 5.38 -8.74 12.92
CA PHE A 86 5.53 -8.96 11.48
C PHE A 86 6.43 -10.15 11.21
N ASP A 87 5.93 -11.07 10.39
CA ASP A 87 6.66 -12.25 9.93
C ASP A 87 6.72 -12.17 8.40
N ALA A 88 7.91 -11.96 7.90
CA ALA A 88 8.14 -11.79 6.46
C ALA A 88 8.02 -13.11 5.68
#